data_61a275a8479c6db4103b4ec9086fa46e
#
_entry.id   61a275a8479c6db4103b4ec9086fa46e
#
_cell.length_a   1.000
_cell.length_b   1.000
_cell.length_c   1.000
_cell.angle_alpha   90.00
_cell.angle_beta   90.00
_cell.angle_gamma   90.00
#
_symmetry.space_group_name_H-M   'P 1'
#
loop_
_entity.id
_entity.type
_entity.pdbx_description
1 polymer ?
#
loop_
_entity_poly.entity_id
_entity_poly.type
_entity_poly.pdbx_seq_one_letter_code
_entity_poly.pdbx_strand_id
1 'polypeptide(L)'
;MPGLLRIVVGATLWVCAAALAAPFAYVSNEGSASISVIDTATDKVTATFKAGTKPRGIAISPDARRLYISDQNSNALLTIDPASGAIIARTPLGDSPEAVYLSPDSVWLSAAVEENDLVLLVNTQTEKVERRIKMRGKNPEHAVFSPDGKWLYVSSEEADSVDIVDLAKNEVVKSVKVGDRPRGIGFLPDSSRAYVAAENADTVNVFDVAKGEVIVRIKAGSRSNGVIVRPDGKRVYVTSGGEGTVQVIDTATNTIIAKVPVGKRPWNMAITPDGRKLYVACGRSNAVAVIDTETNTKIADVPVGELPWGVAIR
;
A
#
# COMPACT_ATOMS: atom_id res chain seq x y z
N MET A 1 -15.82 73.61 22.59
CA MET A 1 -15.19 72.28 22.88
C MET A 1 -15.35 71.41 21.67
N PRO A 2 -14.28 71.07 20.92
CA PRO A 2 -14.41 70.16 19.73
C PRO A 2 -14.27 68.69 20.16
N GLY A 3 -15.26 67.88 19.72
CA GLY A 3 -15.31 66.44 19.96
C GLY A 3 -14.26 65.67 19.12
N LEU A 4 -13.47 64.84 19.75
CA LEU A 4 -12.54 63.91 19.08
C LEU A 4 -13.33 62.72 18.49
N LEU A 5 -13.26 62.62 17.17
CA LEU A 5 -13.71 61.48 16.40
C LEU A 5 -12.64 60.36 16.47
N ARG A 6 -12.90 59.25 17.17
CA ARG A 6 -12.01 58.10 17.21
C ARG A 6 -12.32 57.22 15.97
N ILE A 7 -11.36 57.17 15.06
CA ILE A 7 -11.37 56.21 13.93
C ILE A 7 -10.83 54.89 14.47
N VAL A 8 -11.67 53.86 14.52
CA VAL A 8 -11.25 52.46 14.77
C VAL A 8 -10.89 51.85 13.44
N VAL A 9 -9.60 51.68 13.19
CA VAL A 9 -9.09 50.93 12.03
C VAL A 9 -9.15 49.43 12.38
N GLY A 10 -10.14 48.72 11.83
CA GLY A 10 -10.23 47.26 11.92
C GLY A 10 -9.17 46.63 11.04
N ALA A 11 -8.15 46.02 11.60
CA ALA A 11 -7.22 45.19 10.86
C ALA A 11 -7.84 43.83 10.57
N THR A 12 -8.24 43.61 9.32
CA THR A 12 -8.70 42.30 8.81
C THR A 12 -7.45 41.43 8.62
N LEU A 13 -7.21 40.50 9.52
CA LEU A 13 -6.20 39.44 9.36
C LEU A 13 -6.67 38.48 8.26
N TRP A 14 -6.07 38.60 7.07
CA TRP A 14 -6.18 37.57 6.05
C TRP A 14 -5.33 36.37 6.50
N VAL A 15 -5.97 35.32 7.03
CA VAL A 15 -5.34 34.02 7.19
C VAL A 15 -5.21 33.43 5.80
N CYS A 16 -4.02 33.57 5.21
CA CYS A 16 -3.65 32.85 4.01
C CYS A 16 -3.53 31.38 4.41
N ALA A 17 -4.60 30.59 4.21
CA ALA A 17 -4.50 29.14 4.28
C ALA A 17 -3.54 28.72 3.15
N ALA A 18 -2.32 28.32 3.52
CA ALA A 18 -1.42 27.68 2.58
C ALA A 18 -2.17 26.45 2.03
N ALA A 19 -2.56 26.51 0.76
CA ALA A 19 -3.08 25.35 0.08
C ALA A 19 -1.94 24.31 0.09
N LEU A 20 -2.12 23.25 0.89
CA LEU A 20 -1.22 22.09 0.83
C LEU A 20 -1.26 21.61 -0.61
N ALA A 21 -0.09 21.50 -1.24
CA ALA A 21 0.01 20.91 -2.57
C ALA A 21 -0.66 19.54 -2.55
N ALA A 22 -1.43 19.22 -3.59
CA ALA A 22 -2.04 17.90 -3.69
C ALA A 22 -0.96 16.83 -3.69
N PRO A 23 -1.19 15.67 -3.04
CA PRO A 23 -0.21 14.61 -3.00
C PRO A 23 0.07 14.06 -4.41
N PHE A 24 1.24 13.42 -4.57
CA PHE A 24 1.58 12.67 -5.77
C PHE A 24 1.39 11.17 -5.54
N ALA A 25 0.91 10.48 -6.58
CA ALA A 25 0.90 9.02 -6.63
C ALA A 25 2.06 8.54 -7.51
N TYR A 26 2.84 7.59 -6.96
CA TYR A 26 3.97 6.96 -7.62
C TYR A 26 3.58 5.54 -7.97
N VAL A 27 3.77 5.14 -9.21
CA VAL A 27 3.32 3.85 -9.75
C VAL A 27 4.52 3.08 -10.29
N SER A 28 4.80 1.91 -9.71
CA SER A 28 5.82 1.01 -10.24
C SER A 28 5.28 0.27 -11.46
N ASN A 29 5.97 0.39 -12.60
CA ASN A 29 5.62 -0.26 -13.86
C ASN A 29 6.62 -1.38 -14.13
N GLU A 30 6.23 -2.60 -13.79
CA GLU A 30 7.09 -3.79 -13.86
C GLU A 30 7.61 -4.05 -15.27
N GLY A 31 6.75 -3.96 -16.28
CA GLY A 31 7.08 -4.28 -17.67
C GLY A 31 7.98 -3.24 -18.35
N SER A 32 7.82 -1.97 -18.03
CA SER A 32 8.63 -0.87 -18.62
C SER A 32 9.80 -0.43 -17.74
N ALA A 33 10.04 -1.09 -16.60
CA ALA A 33 11.12 -0.77 -15.67
C ALA A 33 11.16 0.73 -15.30
N SER A 34 9.99 1.28 -14.94
CA SER A 34 9.82 2.73 -14.71
C SER A 34 8.89 3.03 -13.56
N ILE A 35 8.91 4.27 -13.09
CA ILE A 35 7.95 4.84 -12.16
C ILE A 35 7.22 5.98 -12.88
N SER A 36 5.88 5.93 -12.88
CA SER A 36 5.05 7.04 -13.30
C SER A 36 4.63 7.87 -12.09
N VAL A 37 4.68 9.19 -12.21
CA VAL A 37 4.27 10.15 -11.17
C VAL A 37 2.97 10.81 -11.61
N ILE A 38 1.92 10.66 -10.80
CA ILE A 38 0.59 11.21 -11.08
C ILE A 38 0.31 12.33 -10.07
N ASP A 39 -0.04 13.51 -10.56
CA ASP A 39 -0.59 14.60 -9.74
C ASP A 39 -2.04 14.24 -9.38
N THR A 40 -2.32 14.08 -8.09
CA THR A 40 -3.66 13.66 -7.62
C THR A 40 -4.71 14.77 -7.66
N ALA A 41 -4.31 16.04 -7.88
CA ALA A 41 -5.27 17.12 -8.12
C ALA A 41 -5.87 17.04 -9.53
N THR A 42 -5.06 16.64 -10.49
CA THR A 42 -5.44 16.64 -11.92
C THR A 42 -5.65 15.24 -12.50
N ASP A 43 -5.25 14.19 -11.77
CA ASP A 43 -5.24 12.79 -12.21
C ASP A 43 -4.45 12.59 -13.52
N LYS A 44 -3.33 13.30 -13.66
CA LYS A 44 -2.46 13.23 -14.85
C LYS A 44 -1.03 12.83 -14.48
N VAL A 45 -0.40 12.07 -15.37
CA VAL A 45 1.03 11.79 -15.28
C VAL A 45 1.81 13.07 -15.54
N THR A 46 2.65 13.46 -14.59
CA THR A 46 3.49 14.66 -14.67
C THR A 46 4.96 14.34 -14.96
N ALA A 47 5.40 13.11 -14.60
CA ALA A 47 6.75 12.65 -14.87
C ALA A 47 6.77 11.11 -14.97
N THR A 48 7.78 10.61 -15.66
CA THR A 48 8.13 9.19 -15.69
C THR A 48 9.64 9.07 -15.69
N PHE A 49 10.19 8.23 -14.83
CA PHE A 49 11.63 7.97 -14.77
C PHE A 49 11.91 6.46 -14.68
N LYS A 50 13.11 6.04 -15.08
CA LYS A 50 13.52 4.64 -15.01
C LYS A 50 13.84 4.25 -13.58
N ALA A 51 13.46 3.03 -13.18
CA ALA A 51 13.71 2.49 -11.86
C ALA A 51 13.97 0.98 -11.92
N GLY A 52 15.23 0.62 -11.79
CA GLY A 52 15.61 -0.80 -11.77
C GLY A 52 15.37 -1.53 -13.09
N THR A 53 15.01 -2.80 -12.97
CA THR A 53 14.77 -3.72 -14.09
C THR A 53 13.41 -4.42 -14.02
N LYS A 54 12.88 -4.63 -12.81
CA LYS A 54 11.54 -5.20 -12.55
C LYS A 54 11.00 -4.63 -11.23
N PRO A 55 10.63 -3.32 -11.21
CA PRO A 55 10.13 -2.66 -10.02
C PRO A 55 8.73 -3.18 -9.65
N ARG A 56 8.56 -3.63 -8.39
CA ARG A 56 7.29 -4.14 -7.85
C ARG A 56 6.81 -3.35 -6.65
N GLY A 57 7.14 -3.82 -5.44
CA GLY A 57 6.74 -3.17 -4.20
C GLY A 57 7.23 -1.73 -4.13
N ILE A 58 6.38 -0.84 -3.67
CA ILE A 58 6.67 0.59 -3.63
C ILE A 58 6.16 1.20 -2.32
N ALA A 59 7.00 1.99 -1.66
CA ALA A 59 6.65 2.76 -0.48
C ALA A 59 7.30 4.13 -0.54
N ILE A 60 6.70 5.14 0.09
CA ILE A 60 7.23 6.51 0.12
C ILE A 60 7.38 7.00 1.56
N SER A 61 8.48 7.66 1.88
CA SER A 61 8.72 8.24 3.20
C SER A 61 7.68 9.34 3.54
N PRO A 62 7.37 9.55 4.85
CA PRO A 62 6.39 10.56 5.26
C PRO A 62 6.71 11.99 4.82
N ASP A 63 7.99 12.31 4.66
CA ASP A 63 8.47 13.61 4.17
C ASP A 63 8.52 13.72 2.64
N ALA A 64 8.11 12.66 1.92
CA ALA A 64 8.14 12.53 0.47
C ALA A 64 9.54 12.71 -0.17
N ARG A 65 10.62 12.45 0.58
CA ARG A 65 11.99 12.61 0.09
C ARG A 65 12.63 11.31 -0.37
N ARG A 66 12.04 10.16 -0.02
CA ARG A 66 12.58 8.83 -0.37
C ARG A 66 11.48 7.92 -0.86
N LEU A 67 11.67 7.39 -2.04
CA LEU A 67 10.83 6.36 -2.63
C LEU A 67 11.60 5.04 -2.56
N TYR A 68 10.99 4.01 -1.99
CA TYR A 68 11.57 2.68 -1.82
C TYR A 68 10.90 1.72 -2.78
N ILE A 69 11.70 1.01 -3.57
CA ILE A 69 11.22 0.10 -4.61
C ILE A 69 11.92 -1.25 -4.46
N SER A 70 11.17 -2.34 -4.35
CA SER A 70 11.75 -3.66 -4.57
C SER A 70 11.96 -3.86 -6.07
N ASP A 71 13.20 -4.13 -6.48
CA ASP A 71 13.54 -4.48 -7.85
C ASP A 71 13.84 -5.99 -7.92
N GLN A 72 12.84 -6.76 -8.37
CA GLN A 72 12.86 -8.21 -8.27
C GLN A 72 14.05 -8.83 -9.00
N ASN A 73 14.32 -8.39 -10.23
CA ASN A 73 15.42 -8.98 -11.04
C ASN A 73 16.81 -8.60 -10.52
N SER A 74 16.98 -7.48 -9.82
CA SER A 74 18.27 -7.09 -9.25
C SER A 74 18.43 -7.54 -7.79
N ASN A 75 17.43 -8.23 -7.22
CA ASN A 75 17.44 -8.71 -5.85
C ASN A 75 17.75 -7.61 -4.82
N ALA A 76 17.23 -6.41 -5.04
CA ALA A 76 17.57 -5.22 -4.27
C ALA A 76 16.38 -4.33 -3.94
N LEU A 77 16.51 -3.60 -2.85
CA LEU A 77 15.74 -2.39 -2.58
C LEU A 77 16.47 -1.21 -3.22
N LEU A 78 15.76 -0.46 -4.05
CA LEU A 78 16.21 0.81 -4.58
C LEU A 78 15.64 1.92 -3.71
N THR A 79 16.48 2.82 -3.22
CA THR A 79 16.06 4.09 -2.65
C THR A 79 16.23 5.18 -3.71
N ILE A 80 15.16 5.90 -4.02
CA ILE A 80 15.10 6.88 -5.10
C ILE A 80 14.71 8.24 -4.53
N ASP A 81 15.35 9.30 -5.00
CA ASP A 81 14.88 10.67 -4.79
C ASP A 81 13.70 10.93 -5.73
N PRO A 82 12.48 11.09 -5.24
CA PRO A 82 11.29 11.26 -6.08
C PRO A 82 11.28 12.58 -6.88
N ALA A 83 12.05 13.59 -6.46
CA ALA A 83 12.11 14.88 -7.17
C ALA A 83 12.96 14.80 -8.44
N SER A 84 14.05 14.04 -8.41
CA SER A 84 14.98 13.89 -9.54
C SER A 84 14.83 12.55 -10.28
N GLY A 85 14.22 11.55 -9.67
CA GLY A 85 14.19 10.16 -10.16
C GLY A 85 15.53 9.45 -10.01
N ALA A 86 16.51 10.02 -9.30
CA ALA A 86 17.83 9.44 -9.13
C ALA A 86 17.81 8.32 -8.09
N ILE A 87 18.43 7.18 -8.41
CA ILE A 87 18.68 6.10 -7.44
C ILE A 87 19.82 6.56 -6.53
N ILE A 88 19.54 6.76 -5.25
CA ILE A 88 20.50 7.25 -4.25
C ILE A 88 21.12 6.12 -3.42
N ALA A 89 20.44 4.97 -3.33
CA ALA A 89 21.00 3.78 -2.68
C ALA A 89 20.46 2.48 -3.28
N ARG A 90 21.22 1.39 -3.06
CA ARG A 90 20.84 0.01 -3.41
C ARG A 90 21.18 -0.90 -2.24
N THR A 91 20.16 -1.54 -1.65
CA THR A 91 20.31 -2.45 -0.52
C THR A 91 20.01 -3.86 -0.99
N PRO A 92 20.97 -4.80 -0.96
CA PRO A 92 20.73 -6.21 -1.31
C PRO A 92 19.67 -6.82 -0.38
N LEU A 93 18.66 -7.47 -0.94
CA LEU A 93 17.57 -8.11 -0.18
C LEU A 93 17.66 -9.64 -0.22
N GLY A 94 18.02 -10.23 -1.34
CA GLY A 94 17.92 -11.67 -1.62
C GLY A 94 16.98 -11.94 -2.77
N ASP A 95 16.71 -13.23 -3.06
CA ASP A 95 16.10 -13.65 -4.30
C ASP A 95 14.58 -13.37 -4.32
N SER A 96 14.14 -12.69 -5.38
CA SER A 96 12.73 -12.36 -5.63
C SER A 96 12.08 -11.50 -4.52
N PRO A 97 12.55 -10.25 -4.26
CA PRO A 97 11.89 -9.36 -3.33
C PRO A 97 10.55 -8.87 -3.91
N GLU A 98 9.49 -8.95 -3.10
CA GLU A 98 8.12 -8.62 -3.46
C GLU A 98 7.67 -7.29 -2.85
N ALA A 99 6.55 -7.28 -2.12
CA ALA A 99 6.01 -6.06 -1.54
C ALA A 99 6.90 -5.49 -0.43
N VAL A 100 6.91 -4.17 -0.32
CA VAL A 100 7.61 -3.42 0.73
C VAL A 100 6.65 -2.48 1.44
N TYR A 101 6.80 -2.35 2.77
CA TYR A 101 5.96 -1.49 3.59
C TYR A 101 6.78 -0.77 4.66
N LEU A 102 6.45 0.50 4.92
CA LEU A 102 7.02 1.23 6.04
C LEU A 102 6.31 0.88 7.35
N SER A 103 7.07 0.80 8.43
CA SER A 103 6.52 0.75 9.79
C SER A 103 5.81 2.08 10.15
N PRO A 104 4.87 2.07 11.12
CA PRO A 104 4.15 3.29 11.50
C PRO A 104 5.05 4.44 11.95
N ASP A 105 6.18 4.13 12.60
CA ASP A 105 7.21 5.10 12.99
C ASP A 105 8.19 5.44 11.86
N SER A 106 8.05 4.77 10.71
CA SER A 106 8.90 4.90 9.51
C SER A 106 10.39 4.61 9.73
N VAL A 107 10.76 3.96 10.84
CA VAL A 107 12.13 3.52 11.13
C VAL A 107 12.49 2.29 10.33
N TRP A 108 11.51 1.42 10.10
CA TRP A 108 11.69 0.15 9.41
C TRP A 108 10.94 0.12 8.08
N LEU A 109 11.55 -0.54 7.12
CA LEU A 109 10.88 -1.00 5.90
C LEU A 109 10.91 -2.54 5.92
N SER A 110 9.76 -3.18 5.84
CA SER A 110 9.67 -4.62 5.62
C SER A 110 9.81 -4.92 4.13
N ALA A 111 10.53 -5.98 3.80
CA ALA A 111 10.62 -6.54 2.46
C ALA A 111 10.39 -8.05 2.54
N ALA A 112 9.36 -8.54 1.87
CA ALA A 112 9.15 -9.96 1.68
C ALA A 112 10.11 -10.47 0.60
N VAL A 113 10.82 -11.58 0.88
CA VAL A 113 11.81 -12.19 -0.02
C VAL A 113 11.39 -13.62 -0.31
N GLU A 114 10.73 -13.78 -1.43
CA GLU A 114 9.92 -14.94 -1.79
C GLU A 114 10.72 -16.25 -1.78
N GLU A 115 11.77 -16.33 -2.58
CA GLU A 115 12.57 -17.55 -2.77
C GLU A 115 13.42 -17.93 -1.55
N ASN A 116 13.60 -17.03 -0.61
CA ASN A 116 14.37 -17.28 0.60
C ASN A 116 13.52 -17.60 1.84
N ASP A 117 12.18 -17.51 1.74
CA ASP A 117 11.24 -17.59 2.87
C ASP A 117 11.60 -16.65 4.02
N LEU A 118 11.98 -15.42 3.70
CA LEU A 118 12.43 -14.41 4.66
C LEU A 118 11.58 -13.15 4.58
N VAL A 119 11.45 -12.48 5.70
CA VAL A 119 11.14 -11.06 5.75
C VAL A 119 12.36 -10.33 6.30
N LEU A 120 12.77 -9.29 5.59
CA LEU A 120 13.88 -8.43 5.99
C LEU A 120 13.31 -7.12 6.51
N LEU A 121 13.87 -6.61 7.63
CA LEU A 121 13.63 -5.26 8.06
C LEU A 121 14.86 -4.40 7.76
N VAL A 122 14.65 -3.47 6.86
CA VAL A 122 15.65 -2.47 6.47
C VAL A 122 15.46 -1.24 7.32
N ASN A 123 16.52 -0.77 7.96
CA ASN A 123 16.48 0.51 8.67
C ASN A 123 16.54 1.65 7.65
N THR A 124 15.54 2.53 7.67
CA THR A 124 15.38 3.61 6.67
C THR A 124 16.42 4.72 6.79
N GLN A 125 17.09 4.85 7.93
CA GLN A 125 18.15 5.84 8.14
C GLN A 125 19.52 5.33 7.70
N THR A 126 19.84 4.05 8.03
CA THR A 126 21.12 3.44 7.67
C THR A 126 21.10 2.78 6.29
N GLU A 127 19.91 2.54 5.74
CA GLU A 127 19.66 1.83 4.48
C GLU A 127 20.26 0.41 4.48
N LYS A 128 20.32 -0.22 5.67
CA LYS A 128 20.86 -1.57 5.84
C LYS A 128 19.81 -2.54 6.34
N VAL A 129 19.92 -3.79 5.93
CA VAL A 129 19.17 -4.89 6.54
C VAL A 129 19.72 -5.14 7.94
N GLU A 130 18.92 -4.85 8.95
CA GLU A 130 19.34 -5.02 10.35
C GLU A 130 18.63 -6.20 11.04
N ARG A 131 17.45 -6.63 10.51
CA ARG A 131 16.74 -7.78 11.04
C ARG A 131 16.36 -8.73 9.91
N ARG A 132 16.43 -10.04 10.20
CA ARG A 132 16.04 -11.13 9.29
C ARG A 132 15.12 -12.06 10.06
N ILE A 133 13.93 -12.31 9.50
CA ILE A 133 12.91 -13.13 10.15
C ILE A 133 12.60 -14.28 9.20
N LYS A 134 12.90 -15.51 9.62
CA LYS A 134 12.54 -16.71 8.86
C LYS A 134 11.06 -16.98 9.04
N MET A 135 10.34 -17.09 7.93
CA MET A 135 8.93 -17.44 7.93
C MET A 135 8.75 -18.95 8.20
N ARG A 136 7.62 -19.32 8.79
CA ARG A 136 7.18 -20.70 8.89
C ARG A 136 6.49 -21.16 7.61
N GLY A 137 5.80 -20.22 6.97
CA GLY A 137 5.24 -20.40 5.64
C GLY A 137 6.29 -20.29 4.54
N LYS A 138 5.87 -20.55 3.30
CA LYS A 138 6.71 -20.46 2.11
C LYS A 138 6.23 -19.37 1.17
N ASN A 139 7.17 -18.77 0.42
CA ASN A 139 6.93 -17.71 -0.53
C ASN A 139 6.18 -16.53 0.09
N PRO A 140 6.82 -15.77 1.03
CA PRO A 140 6.24 -14.56 1.59
C PRO A 140 6.08 -13.48 0.51
N GLU A 141 4.89 -12.89 0.44
CA GLU A 141 4.51 -11.93 -0.61
C GLU A 141 4.31 -10.51 -0.05
N HIS A 142 3.50 -10.39 1.00
CA HIS A 142 3.23 -9.13 1.68
C HIS A 142 3.59 -9.24 3.17
N ALA A 143 4.31 -8.26 3.70
CA ALA A 143 4.70 -8.18 5.10
C ALA A 143 4.29 -6.82 5.67
N VAL A 144 3.11 -6.74 6.26
CA VAL A 144 2.44 -5.49 6.64
C VAL A 144 2.46 -5.30 8.15
N PHE A 145 2.94 -4.14 8.61
CA PHE A 145 2.94 -3.76 10.01
C PHE A 145 1.53 -3.43 10.51
N SER A 146 1.22 -3.84 11.73
CA SER A 146 0.06 -3.30 12.43
C SER A 146 0.27 -1.82 12.78
N PRO A 147 -0.78 -0.97 12.76
CA PRO A 147 -0.66 0.45 13.07
C PRO A 147 -0.10 0.76 14.46
N ASP A 148 -0.28 -0.13 15.45
CA ASP A 148 0.29 -0.01 16.80
C ASP A 148 1.77 -0.42 16.88
N GLY A 149 2.36 -0.89 15.77
CA GLY A 149 3.77 -1.27 15.67
C GLY A 149 4.16 -2.56 16.40
N LYS A 150 3.20 -3.36 16.88
CA LYS A 150 3.51 -4.58 17.64
C LYS A 150 3.67 -5.82 16.78
N TRP A 151 2.94 -5.89 15.69
CA TRP A 151 2.81 -7.07 14.86
C TRP A 151 3.24 -6.80 13.42
N LEU A 152 3.75 -7.84 12.77
CA LEU A 152 3.92 -7.90 11.33
C LEU A 152 3.15 -9.14 10.83
N TYR A 153 2.16 -8.93 9.98
CA TYR A 153 1.44 -10.02 9.34
C TYR A 153 2.05 -10.28 7.97
N VAL A 154 2.34 -11.54 7.70
CA VAL A 154 3.03 -11.94 6.46
C VAL A 154 2.19 -12.99 5.74
N SER A 155 1.76 -12.69 4.53
CA SER A 155 1.10 -13.67 3.66
C SER A 155 2.14 -14.60 3.05
N SER A 156 2.00 -15.89 3.26
CA SER A 156 2.88 -16.94 2.74
C SER A 156 2.13 -17.74 1.69
N GLU A 157 2.41 -17.43 0.43
CA GLU A 157 1.63 -17.82 -0.74
C GLU A 157 1.48 -19.34 -0.89
N GLU A 158 2.59 -20.08 -0.91
CA GLU A 158 2.57 -21.54 -1.07
C GLU A 158 2.21 -22.32 0.20
N ALA A 159 2.15 -21.62 1.33
CA ALA A 159 1.72 -22.23 2.58
C ALA A 159 0.26 -21.96 2.92
N ASP A 160 -0.51 -21.26 2.08
CA ASP A 160 -1.93 -20.92 2.33
C ASP A 160 -2.18 -20.29 3.70
N SER A 161 -1.21 -19.56 4.23
CA SER A 161 -1.22 -19.07 5.60
C SER A 161 -0.74 -17.64 5.74
N VAL A 162 -1.10 -17.04 6.86
CA VAL A 162 -0.52 -15.80 7.37
C VAL A 162 0.36 -16.15 8.57
N ASP A 163 1.62 -15.76 8.50
CA ASP A 163 2.54 -15.79 9.62
C ASP A 163 2.41 -14.49 10.42
N ILE A 164 2.23 -14.61 11.73
CA ILE A 164 2.15 -13.50 12.66
C ILE A 164 3.47 -13.37 13.38
N VAL A 165 4.15 -12.26 13.17
CA VAL A 165 5.45 -11.95 13.78
C VAL A 165 5.22 -11.01 14.96
N ASP A 166 5.80 -11.34 16.11
CA ASP A 166 5.96 -10.45 17.26
C ASP A 166 7.23 -9.62 17.02
N LEU A 167 7.06 -8.32 16.78
CA LEU A 167 8.18 -7.42 16.44
C LEU A 167 9.13 -7.16 17.60
N ALA A 168 8.66 -7.29 18.85
CA ALA A 168 9.51 -7.16 20.03
C ALA A 168 10.43 -8.39 20.19
N LYS A 169 9.93 -9.59 19.82
CA LYS A 169 10.71 -10.83 19.85
C LYS A 169 11.48 -11.11 18.56
N ASN A 170 11.10 -10.45 17.48
CA ASN A 170 11.63 -10.64 16.12
C ASN A 170 11.47 -12.10 15.64
N GLU A 171 10.33 -12.71 15.92
CA GLU A 171 10.04 -14.10 15.58
C GLU A 171 8.57 -14.33 15.21
N VAL A 172 8.32 -15.37 14.40
CA VAL A 172 6.97 -15.84 14.09
C VAL A 172 6.39 -16.54 15.32
N VAL A 173 5.30 -16.02 15.89
CA VAL A 173 4.64 -16.60 17.06
C VAL A 173 3.46 -17.50 16.67
N LYS A 174 2.81 -17.24 15.54
CA LYS A 174 1.64 -18.00 15.08
C LYS A 174 1.61 -18.05 13.55
N SER A 175 1.09 -19.17 13.01
CA SER A 175 0.75 -19.31 11.59
C SER A 175 -0.71 -19.72 11.47
N VAL A 176 -1.48 -19.03 10.64
CA VAL A 176 -2.94 -19.21 10.52
C VAL A 176 -3.31 -19.51 9.07
N LYS A 177 -4.00 -20.60 8.83
CA LYS A 177 -4.51 -20.96 7.51
C LYS A 177 -5.64 -20.04 7.08
N VAL A 178 -5.53 -19.46 5.88
CA VAL A 178 -6.48 -18.48 5.35
C VAL A 178 -7.09 -18.85 4.00
N GLY A 179 -6.64 -19.96 3.42
CA GLY A 179 -7.05 -20.40 2.07
C GLY A 179 -5.97 -20.16 1.04
N ASP A 180 -6.19 -20.73 -0.14
CA ASP A 180 -5.22 -20.82 -1.22
C ASP A 180 -4.73 -19.44 -1.67
N ARG A 181 -3.42 -19.28 -1.67
CA ARG A 181 -2.64 -18.16 -2.19
C ARG A 181 -2.98 -16.81 -1.52
N PRO A 182 -2.67 -16.62 -0.24
CA PRO A 182 -2.85 -15.33 0.44
C PRO A 182 -1.95 -14.24 -0.14
N ARG A 183 -2.50 -13.03 -0.27
CA ARG A 183 -1.87 -11.86 -0.87
C ARG A 183 -1.95 -10.64 0.06
N GLY A 184 -2.53 -9.56 -0.42
CA GLY A 184 -2.63 -8.28 0.27
C GLY A 184 -3.23 -8.35 1.67
N ILE A 185 -2.70 -7.52 2.55
CA ILE A 185 -3.10 -7.38 3.95
C ILE A 185 -3.37 -5.91 4.25
N GLY A 186 -4.46 -5.63 4.96
CA GLY A 186 -4.77 -4.28 5.44
C GLY A 186 -5.30 -4.30 6.87
N PHE A 187 -4.72 -3.49 7.75
CA PHE A 187 -5.16 -3.33 9.13
C PHE A 187 -6.15 -2.17 9.29
N LEU A 188 -7.12 -2.30 10.19
CA LEU A 188 -7.86 -1.14 10.67
C LEU A 188 -6.92 -0.19 11.42
N PRO A 189 -7.17 1.13 11.38
CA PRO A 189 -6.30 2.13 12.03
C PRO A 189 -6.11 1.92 13.55
N ASP A 190 -7.10 1.32 14.21
CA ASP A 190 -7.08 0.99 15.65
C ASP A 190 -6.37 -0.34 15.96
N SER A 191 -5.82 -1.02 14.95
CA SER A 191 -5.18 -2.35 15.06
C SER A 191 -6.10 -3.48 15.57
N SER A 192 -7.41 -3.27 15.64
CA SER A 192 -8.35 -4.28 16.16
C SER A 192 -8.55 -5.44 15.19
N ARG A 193 -8.53 -5.18 13.89
CA ARG A 193 -8.75 -6.16 12.83
C ARG A 193 -7.77 -6.01 11.68
N ALA A 194 -7.50 -7.13 11.00
CA ALA A 194 -6.80 -7.19 9.72
C ALA A 194 -7.65 -7.93 8.69
N TYR A 195 -7.53 -7.50 7.43
CA TYR A 195 -8.19 -8.11 6.27
C TYR A 195 -7.12 -8.68 5.36
N VAL A 196 -7.26 -9.96 5.00
CA VAL A 196 -6.29 -10.68 4.17
C VAL A 196 -7.01 -11.30 2.97
N ALA A 197 -6.61 -10.92 1.78
CA ALA A 197 -7.09 -11.53 0.54
C ALA A 197 -6.43 -12.89 0.32
N ALA A 198 -7.21 -13.90 -0.09
CA ALA A 198 -6.72 -15.18 -0.56
C ALA A 198 -7.11 -15.35 -2.04
N GLU A 199 -6.11 -15.27 -2.92
CA GLU A 199 -6.29 -15.07 -4.36
C GLU A 199 -7.07 -16.19 -5.03
N ASN A 200 -6.64 -17.43 -4.84
CA ASN A 200 -7.26 -18.59 -5.47
C ASN A 200 -8.47 -19.13 -4.68
N ALA A 201 -8.58 -18.76 -3.41
CA ALA A 201 -9.75 -19.08 -2.60
C ALA A 201 -10.92 -18.11 -2.84
N ASP A 202 -10.72 -17.01 -3.56
CA ASP A 202 -11.72 -15.97 -3.81
C ASP A 202 -12.35 -15.43 -2.51
N THR A 203 -11.55 -15.27 -1.46
CA THR A 203 -12.02 -14.84 -0.13
C THR A 203 -11.20 -13.69 0.43
N VAL A 204 -11.81 -12.97 1.37
CA VAL A 204 -11.13 -12.06 2.30
C VAL A 204 -11.35 -12.56 3.71
N ASN A 205 -10.26 -12.81 4.42
CA ASN A 205 -10.28 -13.28 5.80
C ASN A 205 -10.13 -12.09 6.74
N VAL A 206 -11.03 -11.98 7.71
CA VAL A 206 -11.01 -10.94 8.74
C VAL A 206 -10.42 -11.53 10.01
N PHE A 207 -9.34 -10.95 10.50
CA PHE A 207 -8.67 -11.35 11.73
C PHE A 207 -9.12 -10.47 12.90
N ASP A 208 -9.29 -11.10 14.07
CA ASP A 208 -9.13 -10.45 15.37
C ASP A 208 -7.63 -10.39 15.66
N VAL A 209 -7.05 -9.20 15.64
CA VAL A 209 -5.59 -9.05 15.77
C VAL A 209 -5.10 -9.43 17.16
N ALA A 210 -5.87 -9.13 18.21
CA ALA A 210 -5.48 -9.44 19.58
C ALA A 210 -5.40 -10.97 19.83
N LYS A 211 -6.25 -11.76 19.16
CA LYS A 211 -6.24 -13.23 19.25
C LYS A 211 -5.36 -13.88 18.18
N GLY A 212 -5.05 -13.16 17.10
CA GLY A 212 -4.39 -13.72 15.93
C GLY A 212 -5.22 -14.84 15.29
N GLU A 213 -6.53 -14.63 15.11
CA GLU A 213 -7.47 -15.64 14.63
C GLU A 213 -8.42 -15.05 13.57
N VAL A 214 -8.77 -15.88 12.59
CA VAL A 214 -9.79 -15.54 11.61
C VAL A 214 -11.18 -15.62 12.27
N ILE A 215 -11.91 -14.51 12.26
CA ILE A 215 -13.26 -14.41 12.84
C ILE A 215 -14.36 -14.41 11.77
N VAL A 216 -14.05 -13.96 10.55
CA VAL A 216 -15.00 -13.94 9.42
C VAL A 216 -14.27 -14.30 8.14
N ARG A 217 -14.93 -15.02 7.24
CA ARG A 217 -14.50 -15.20 5.85
C ARG A 217 -15.56 -14.63 4.94
N ILE A 218 -15.16 -13.64 4.13
CA ILE A 218 -16.02 -12.96 3.17
C ILE A 218 -15.76 -13.58 1.81
N LYS A 219 -16.79 -14.06 1.11
CA LYS A 219 -16.66 -14.45 -0.29
C LYS A 219 -16.45 -13.18 -1.12
N ALA A 220 -15.30 -13.07 -1.73
CA ALA A 220 -14.90 -11.91 -2.54
C ALA A 220 -14.96 -12.23 -4.04
N GLY A 221 -14.49 -11.32 -4.87
CA GLY A 221 -14.42 -11.56 -6.32
C GLY A 221 -13.25 -12.45 -6.71
N SER A 222 -13.32 -13.00 -7.91
CA SER A 222 -12.30 -13.91 -8.41
C SER A 222 -10.92 -13.27 -8.44
N ARG A 223 -9.94 -14.02 -7.93
CA ARG A 223 -8.55 -13.61 -7.76
C ARG A 223 -8.38 -12.34 -6.94
N SER A 224 -8.91 -12.36 -5.71
CA SER A 224 -8.73 -11.29 -4.73
C SER A 224 -7.25 -11.09 -4.42
N ASN A 225 -6.75 -9.83 -4.52
CA ASN A 225 -5.30 -9.57 -4.41
C ASN A 225 -4.98 -8.43 -3.45
N GLY A 226 -4.84 -7.19 -3.92
CA GLY A 226 -4.50 -6.05 -3.07
C GLY A 226 -5.60 -5.69 -2.08
N VAL A 227 -5.21 -5.28 -0.88
CA VAL A 227 -6.13 -4.86 0.20
C VAL A 227 -5.66 -3.53 0.74
N ILE A 228 -6.55 -2.55 0.86
CA ILE A 228 -6.28 -1.30 1.55
C ILE A 228 -7.48 -0.87 2.39
N VAL A 229 -7.20 -0.31 3.55
CA VAL A 229 -8.21 0.23 4.46
C VAL A 229 -8.29 1.73 4.30
N ARG A 230 -9.51 2.28 4.23
CA ARG A 230 -9.72 3.73 4.26
C ARG A 230 -9.22 4.31 5.59
N PRO A 231 -8.62 5.52 5.61
CA PRO A 231 -8.06 6.10 6.83
C PRO A 231 -9.05 6.23 8.01
N ASP A 232 -10.34 6.34 7.75
CA ASP A 232 -11.38 6.38 8.78
C ASP A 232 -11.76 5.00 9.34
N GLY A 233 -11.18 3.92 8.80
CA GLY A 233 -11.43 2.53 9.20
C GLY A 233 -12.79 1.96 8.81
N LYS A 234 -13.64 2.71 8.08
CA LYS A 234 -15.02 2.30 7.79
C LYS A 234 -15.15 1.41 6.56
N ARG A 235 -14.19 1.44 5.65
CA ARG A 235 -14.22 0.68 4.39
C ARG A 235 -12.88 0.00 4.12
N VAL A 236 -12.96 -1.19 3.54
CA VAL A 236 -11.82 -1.91 2.97
C VAL A 236 -12.06 -2.09 1.48
N TYR A 237 -11.04 -1.80 0.70
CA TYR A 237 -11.04 -2.00 -0.74
C TYR A 237 -10.19 -3.22 -1.07
N VAL A 238 -10.71 -4.09 -1.94
CA VAL A 238 -10.04 -5.32 -2.34
C VAL A 238 -10.08 -5.43 -3.86
N THR A 239 -8.93 -5.58 -4.50
CA THR A 239 -8.88 -5.82 -5.94
C THR A 239 -9.26 -7.26 -6.27
N SER A 240 -10.01 -7.46 -7.34
CA SER A 240 -10.39 -8.77 -7.87
C SER A 240 -9.86 -8.91 -9.29
N GLY A 241 -8.66 -9.51 -9.39
CA GLY A 241 -7.87 -9.58 -10.62
C GLY A 241 -8.53 -10.37 -11.75
N GLY A 242 -9.38 -11.35 -11.42
CA GLY A 242 -10.12 -12.14 -12.38
C GLY A 242 -11.37 -11.42 -12.93
N GLU A 243 -12.01 -10.58 -12.13
CA GLU A 243 -13.21 -9.84 -12.53
C GLU A 243 -12.89 -8.44 -13.08
N GLY A 244 -11.70 -7.90 -12.85
CA GLY A 244 -11.37 -6.51 -13.20
C GLY A 244 -12.15 -5.49 -12.37
N THR A 245 -12.36 -5.77 -11.08
CA THR A 245 -13.13 -4.93 -10.17
C THR A 245 -12.36 -4.62 -8.89
N VAL A 246 -12.78 -3.58 -8.20
CA VAL A 246 -12.49 -3.33 -6.78
C VAL A 246 -13.77 -3.57 -5.99
N GLN A 247 -13.69 -4.42 -4.97
CA GLN A 247 -14.79 -4.64 -4.04
C GLN A 247 -14.64 -3.75 -2.82
N VAL A 248 -15.75 -3.20 -2.36
CA VAL A 248 -15.81 -2.33 -1.19
C VAL A 248 -16.51 -3.08 -0.07
N ILE A 249 -15.81 -3.28 1.04
CA ILE A 249 -16.32 -3.98 2.23
C ILE A 249 -16.60 -2.92 3.31
N ASP A 250 -17.79 -2.97 3.87
CA ASP A 250 -18.13 -2.22 5.09
C ASP A 250 -17.55 -2.95 6.31
N THR A 251 -16.79 -2.24 7.13
CA THR A 251 -16.07 -2.85 8.26
C THR A 251 -16.95 -3.11 9.49
N ALA A 252 -18.11 -2.45 9.60
CA ALA A 252 -19.03 -2.68 10.70
C ALA A 252 -19.80 -4.01 10.52
N THR A 253 -20.14 -4.34 9.26
CA THR A 253 -20.92 -5.52 8.92
C THR A 253 -20.09 -6.66 8.32
N ASN A 254 -18.87 -6.38 7.84
CA ASN A 254 -18.03 -7.28 7.06
C ASN A 254 -18.74 -7.80 5.79
N THR A 255 -19.51 -6.95 5.14
CA THR A 255 -20.23 -7.28 3.89
C THR A 255 -19.73 -6.43 2.74
N ILE A 256 -19.80 -6.97 1.52
CA ILE A 256 -19.51 -6.22 0.29
C ILE A 256 -20.69 -5.30 0.00
N ILE A 257 -20.44 -3.98 -0.04
CA ILE A 257 -21.44 -2.94 -0.30
C ILE A 257 -21.38 -2.37 -1.72
N ALA A 258 -20.25 -2.56 -2.42
CA ALA A 258 -20.10 -2.12 -3.80
C ALA A 258 -19.07 -2.96 -4.56
N LYS A 259 -19.22 -3.03 -5.90
CA LYS A 259 -18.22 -3.53 -6.84
C LYS A 259 -17.99 -2.46 -7.90
N VAL A 260 -16.78 -1.97 -8.00
CA VAL A 260 -16.38 -0.90 -8.93
C VAL A 260 -15.61 -1.50 -10.09
N PRO A 261 -16.09 -1.47 -11.33
CA PRO A 261 -15.35 -1.90 -12.49
C PRO A 261 -14.11 -1.01 -12.69
N VAL A 262 -12.95 -1.66 -12.91
CA VAL A 262 -11.67 -0.98 -13.19
C VAL A 262 -11.03 -1.56 -14.46
N GLY A 263 -9.72 -1.57 -14.56
CA GLY A 263 -9.03 -2.20 -15.69
C GLY A 263 -8.79 -3.71 -15.50
N LYS A 264 -8.10 -4.31 -16.48
CA LYS A 264 -7.76 -5.74 -16.45
C LYS A 264 -6.65 -6.03 -15.44
N ARG A 265 -6.81 -7.07 -14.63
CA ARG A 265 -5.84 -7.54 -13.64
C ARG A 265 -5.43 -6.42 -12.68
N PRO A 266 -6.37 -5.84 -11.90
CA PRO A 266 -6.00 -4.94 -10.83
C PRO A 266 -5.17 -5.71 -9.78
N TRP A 267 -4.03 -5.10 -9.37
CA TRP A 267 -3.14 -5.66 -8.36
C TRP A 267 -3.20 -4.83 -7.08
N ASN A 268 -2.21 -3.96 -6.87
CA ASN A 268 -2.14 -3.14 -5.66
C ASN A 268 -2.75 -1.76 -5.87
N MET A 269 -2.98 -1.07 -4.77
CA MET A 269 -3.62 0.24 -4.77
C MET A 269 -3.15 1.08 -3.59
N ALA A 270 -3.32 2.38 -3.71
CA ALA A 270 -3.11 3.33 -2.63
C ALA A 270 -4.26 4.33 -2.57
N ILE A 271 -4.51 4.85 -1.37
CA ILE A 271 -5.55 5.84 -1.11
C ILE A 271 -4.91 7.17 -0.73
N THR A 272 -5.50 8.28 -1.16
CA THR A 272 -5.04 9.62 -0.76
C THR A 272 -5.15 9.80 0.76
N PRO A 273 -4.28 10.63 1.39
CA PRO A 273 -4.30 10.84 2.85
C PRO A 273 -5.65 11.31 3.40
N ASP A 274 -6.43 12.04 2.61
CA ASP A 274 -7.78 12.47 2.95
C ASP A 274 -8.84 11.37 2.76
N GLY A 275 -8.44 10.22 2.22
CA GLY A 275 -9.29 9.07 1.96
C GLY A 275 -10.27 9.22 0.81
N ARG A 276 -10.17 10.27 -0.02
CA ARG A 276 -11.18 10.59 -1.06
C ARG A 276 -10.96 9.90 -2.39
N LYS A 277 -9.72 9.63 -2.77
CA LYS A 277 -9.40 8.97 -4.04
C LYS A 277 -8.58 7.70 -3.82
N LEU A 278 -8.95 6.65 -4.50
CA LEU A 278 -8.23 5.38 -4.54
C LEU A 278 -7.63 5.19 -5.93
N TYR A 279 -6.31 4.94 -5.99
CA TYR A 279 -5.56 4.69 -7.21
C TYR A 279 -5.23 3.20 -7.30
N VAL A 280 -5.66 2.55 -8.37
CA VAL A 280 -5.61 1.09 -8.56
C VAL A 280 -4.74 0.75 -9.76
N ALA A 281 -3.63 0.07 -9.55
CA ALA A 281 -2.76 -0.41 -10.62
C ALA A 281 -3.42 -1.55 -11.38
N CYS A 282 -3.80 -1.31 -12.64
CA CYS A 282 -4.44 -2.27 -13.53
C CYS A 282 -3.42 -2.85 -14.51
N GLY A 283 -2.69 -3.89 -14.07
CA GLY A 283 -1.47 -4.38 -14.72
C GLY A 283 -1.63 -4.69 -16.20
N ARG A 284 -2.70 -5.38 -16.58
CA ARG A 284 -2.92 -5.74 -18.00
C ARG A 284 -3.67 -4.67 -18.82
N SER A 285 -3.93 -3.51 -18.23
CA SER A 285 -4.47 -2.32 -18.91
C SER A 285 -3.42 -1.24 -19.14
N ASN A 286 -2.22 -1.37 -18.54
CA ASN A 286 -1.18 -0.33 -18.55
C ASN A 286 -1.75 1.03 -18.09
N ALA A 287 -2.59 1.00 -17.07
CA ALA A 287 -3.29 2.16 -16.56
C ALA A 287 -3.52 2.06 -15.05
N VAL A 288 -3.72 3.20 -14.42
CA VAL A 288 -4.21 3.32 -13.06
C VAL A 288 -5.66 3.79 -13.12
N ALA A 289 -6.57 3.02 -12.54
CA ALA A 289 -7.95 3.46 -12.35
C ALA A 289 -8.06 4.32 -11.09
N VAL A 290 -8.74 5.46 -11.18
CA VAL A 290 -9.01 6.34 -10.05
C VAL A 290 -10.46 6.21 -9.63
N ILE A 291 -10.69 5.92 -8.35
CA ILE A 291 -12.03 5.75 -7.77
C ILE A 291 -12.29 6.86 -6.76
N ASP A 292 -13.44 7.51 -6.86
CA ASP A 292 -13.99 8.35 -5.81
C ASP A 292 -14.55 7.44 -4.70
N THR A 293 -14.00 7.55 -3.50
CA THR A 293 -14.31 6.65 -2.38
C THR A 293 -15.62 6.99 -1.67
N GLU A 294 -16.15 8.19 -1.84
CA GLU A 294 -17.46 8.57 -1.28
C GLU A 294 -18.59 7.94 -2.09
N THR A 295 -18.50 8.06 -3.42
CA THR A 295 -19.52 7.54 -4.35
C THR A 295 -19.27 6.10 -4.76
N ASN A 296 -18.05 5.55 -4.53
CA ASN A 296 -17.60 4.26 -5.03
C ASN A 296 -17.72 4.14 -6.55
N THR A 297 -17.35 5.19 -7.28
CA THR A 297 -17.39 5.23 -8.75
C THR A 297 -15.99 5.48 -9.31
N LYS A 298 -15.66 4.84 -10.44
CA LYS A 298 -14.45 5.16 -11.18
C LYS A 298 -14.62 6.50 -11.86
N ILE A 299 -13.67 7.42 -11.64
CA ILE A 299 -13.68 8.79 -12.17
C ILE A 299 -12.65 9.02 -13.26
N ALA A 300 -11.58 8.20 -13.32
CA ALA A 300 -10.56 8.29 -14.36
C ALA A 300 -9.87 6.95 -14.62
N ASP A 301 -9.31 6.79 -15.82
CA ASP A 301 -8.25 5.85 -16.16
C ASP A 301 -7.03 6.65 -16.61
N VAL A 302 -5.92 6.52 -15.89
CA VAL A 302 -4.67 7.26 -16.14
C VAL A 302 -3.68 6.32 -16.82
N PRO A 303 -3.35 6.51 -18.10
CA PRO A 303 -2.32 5.72 -18.78
C PRO A 303 -0.96 5.89 -18.10
N VAL A 304 -0.26 4.78 -17.84
CA VAL A 304 1.07 4.73 -17.21
C VAL A 304 2.01 3.82 -18.01
N GLY A 305 3.12 3.40 -17.43
CA GLY A 305 3.99 2.41 -18.06
C GLY A 305 3.37 1.01 -18.14
N GLU A 306 4.13 0.06 -18.70
CA GLU A 306 3.66 -1.32 -18.88
C GLU A 306 3.63 -2.10 -17.57
N LEU A 307 2.59 -2.90 -17.39
CA LEU A 307 2.36 -3.75 -16.21
C LEU A 307 2.50 -2.99 -14.89
N PRO A 308 1.70 -1.93 -14.63
CA PRO A 308 1.71 -1.27 -13.33
C PRO A 308 1.36 -2.28 -12.23
N TRP A 309 2.20 -2.33 -11.16
CA TRP A 309 2.08 -3.31 -10.09
C TRP A 309 1.70 -2.69 -8.75
N GLY A 310 2.41 -1.68 -8.32
CA GLY A 310 2.24 -1.02 -7.03
C GLY A 310 1.96 0.47 -7.15
N VAL A 311 1.33 1.03 -6.13
CA VAL A 311 1.07 2.47 -5.99
C VAL A 311 1.43 2.92 -4.58
N ALA A 312 2.11 4.05 -4.45
CA ALA A 312 2.32 4.76 -3.19
C ALA A 312 1.94 6.23 -3.34
N ILE A 313 1.34 6.83 -2.32
CA ILE A 313 0.83 8.22 -2.37
C ILE A 313 1.35 9.01 -1.17
N ARG A 314 1.87 10.19 -1.47
CA ARG A 314 2.26 11.16 -0.44
C ARG A 314 2.22 12.59 -0.98
#